data_b24d50af0e8454f817735468bc143b54
#
_entry.id   b24d50af0e8454f817735468bc143b54
#
_cell.length_a   1.000
_cell.length_b   1.000
_cell.length_c   1.000
_cell.angle_alpha   90.00
_cell.angle_beta   90.00
_cell.angle_gamma   90.00
#
_symmetry.space_group_name_H-M   'P 1'
#
loop_
_entity.id
_entity.type
_entity.pdbx_description
1 polymer ?
#
loop_
_entity_poly.entity_id
_entity_poly.type
_entity_poly.pdbx_seq_one_letter_code
_entity_poly.pdbx_strand_id
1 'polypeptide(L)'
;ARMVKKIMERLRFSREISEKVYKLVRYHMFFSDTEEITLSAVRRTIVNVGRENIWDLMHVRECDRVGMKKKEAPFRLRKYHAMIEEALRAPTSVGMLKIDGKYLIKELHMKPSPRMGWLLHALLEECLEDDSKNNIDYLKDRVIELNMLTDRELKDMGEAGKQAKEEKEGEELEEIRKKHGV
;
A
#
# COMPACT_ATOMS: atom_id res chain seq x y z
N ALA A 1 6.14 -13.65 -10.22
CA ALA A 1 4.67 -13.47 -10.23
C ALA A 1 3.98 -13.99 -11.51
N ARG A 2 4.51 -13.76 -12.76
CA ARG A 2 3.85 -14.22 -14.01
C ARG A 2 3.68 -15.75 -14.07
N MET A 3 4.68 -16.54 -13.65
CA MET A 3 4.61 -18.00 -13.60
C MET A 3 3.54 -18.51 -12.63
N VAL A 4 3.35 -17.83 -11.51
CA VAL A 4 2.37 -18.21 -10.50
C VAL A 4 0.96 -18.29 -11.08
N LYS A 5 0.53 -17.28 -11.86
CA LYS A 5 -0.79 -17.30 -12.49
C LYS A 5 -1.00 -18.57 -13.32
N LYS A 6 -0.03 -18.91 -14.18
CA LYS A 6 -0.10 -20.12 -15.03
C LYS A 6 -0.13 -21.41 -14.22
N ILE A 7 0.63 -21.47 -13.12
CA ILE A 7 0.68 -22.66 -12.25
C ILE A 7 -0.66 -22.84 -11.52
N MET A 8 -1.19 -21.75 -10.92
CA MET A 8 -2.44 -21.80 -10.16
C MET A 8 -3.64 -22.16 -11.08
N GLU A 9 -3.66 -21.59 -12.29
CA GLU A 9 -4.66 -21.91 -13.31
C GLU A 9 -4.57 -23.37 -13.77
N ARG A 10 -3.37 -23.86 -14.08
CA ARG A 10 -3.14 -25.26 -14.44
C ARG A 10 -3.58 -26.23 -13.35
N LEU A 11 -3.34 -25.88 -12.09
CA LEU A 11 -3.72 -26.69 -10.93
C LEU A 11 -5.17 -26.47 -10.50
N ARG A 12 -5.93 -25.60 -11.20
CA ARG A 12 -7.35 -25.32 -10.96
C ARG A 12 -7.66 -24.84 -9.55
N PHE A 13 -6.77 -24.03 -8.96
CA PHE A 13 -7.07 -23.34 -7.71
C PHE A 13 -8.17 -22.30 -7.90
N SER A 14 -8.93 -22.04 -6.84
CA SER A 14 -9.93 -20.97 -6.86
C SER A 14 -9.31 -19.62 -7.19
N ARG A 15 -10.11 -18.69 -7.72
CA ARG A 15 -9.67 -17.34 -8.05
C ARG A 15 -9.12 -16.63 -6.81
N GLU A 16 -9.80 -16.74 -5.68
CA GLU A 16 -9.41 -16.13 -4.40
C GLU A 16 -8.02 -16.58 -3.95
N ILE A 17 -7.80 -17.92 -3.91
CA ILE A 17 -6.49 -18.48 -3.54
C ILE A 17 -5.42 -18.02 -4.54
N SER A 18 -5.73 -18.05 -5.84
CA SER A 18 -4.79 -17.65 -6.89
C SER A 18 -4.38 -16.18 -6.77
N GLU A 19 -5.30 -15.27 -6.47
CA GLU A 19 -5.05 -13.85 -6.26
C GLU A 19 -4.22 -13.63 -4.99
N LYS A 20 -4.52 -14.33 -3.90
CA LYS A 20 -3.74 -14.28 -2.65
C LYS A 20 -2.30 -14.72 -2.89
N VAL A 21 -2.10 -15.91 -3.45
CA VAL A 21 -0.75 -16.44 -3.74
C VAL A 21 0.01 -15.53 -4.70
N TYR A 22 -0.66 -14.98 -5.72
CA TYR A 22 -0.05 -14.02 -6.63
C TYR A 22 0.47 -12.77 -5.90
N LYS A 23 -0.33 -12.17 -5.01
CA LYS A 23 0.07 -11.02 -4.20
C LYS A 23 1.26 -11.36 -3.31
N LEU A 24 1.20 -12.46 -2.58
CA LEU A 24 2.28 -12.90 -1.69
C LEU A 24 3.60 -13.10 -2.46
N VAL A 25 3.56 -13.80 -3.61
CA VAL A 25 4.76 -14.00 -4.45
C VAL A 25 5.22 -12.72 -5.14
N ARG A 26 4.33 -11.77 -5.42
CA ARG A 26 4.71 -10.48 -6.01
C ARG A 26 5.49 -9.62 -5.01
N TYR A 27 5.04 -9.60 -3.76
CA TYR A 27 5.50 -8.63 -2.76
C TYR A 27 6.42 -9.21 -1.68
N HIS A 28 6.77 -10.53 -1.69
CA HIS A 28 7.61 -11.13 -0.64
C HIS A 28 9.04 -10.58 -0.59
N MET A 29 9.54 -10.04 -1.70
CA MET A 29 10.87 -9.43 -1.77
C MET A 29 10.83 -7.92 -1.48
N PHE A 30 10.11 -7.54 -0.42
CA PHE A 30 10.11 -6.15 0.03
C PHE A 30 11.42 -5.81 0.75
N PHE A 31 11.76 -4.53 0.72
CA PHE A 31 12.92 -4.02 1.43
C PHE A 31 12.65 -4.05 2.94
N SER A 32 13.52 -4.69 3.71
CA SER A 32 13.34 -4.92 5.14
C SER A 32 14.41 -4.22 5.99
N ASP A 33 15.20 -3.31 5.41
CA ASP A 33 16.13 -2.52 6.19
C ASP A 33 15.39 -1.43 6.97
N THR A 34 15.19 -1.70 8.25
CA THR A 34 14.40 -0.87 9.14
C THR A 34 15.08 0.45 9.55
N GLU A 35 16.30 0.71 9.10
CA GLU A 35 16.96 2.00 9.28
C GLU A 35 16.62 2.96 8.14
N GLU A 36 16.31 2.41 6.96
CA GLU A 36 15.99 3.19 5.76
C GLU A 36 14.49 3.21 5.43
N ILE A 37 13.72 2.20 5.88
CA ILE A 37 12.31 2.11 5.57
C ILE A 37 11.46 3.01 6.47
N THR A 38 10.51 3.72 5.86
CA THR A 38 9.56 4.59 6.55
C THR A 38 8.26 3.85 6.89
N LEU A 39 7.50 4.33 7.88
CA LEU A 39 6.15 3.84 8.17
C LEU A 39 5.20 4.01 6.98
N SER A 40 5.37 5.07 6.20
CA SER A 40 4.63 5.31 4.96
C SER A 40 4.85 4.15 3.96
N ALA A 41 6.10 3.73 3.76
CA ALA A 41 6.41 2.58 2.88
C ALA A 41 5.77 1.27 3.39
N VAL A 42 5.77 1.06 4.72
CA VAL A 42 5.10 -0.11 5.33
C VAL A 42 3.58 -0.05 5.11
N ARG A 43 2.94 1.12 5.32
CA ARG A 43 1.50 1.32 5.04
C ARG A 43 1.16 1.01 3.58
N ARG A 44 1.98 1.47 2.63
CA ARG A 44 1.82 1.16 1.20
C ARG A 44 1.95 -0.34 0.92
N THR A 45 2.87 -1.04 1.56
CA THR A 45 2.98 -2.50 1.47
C THR A 45 1.69 -3.18 1.94
N ILE A 46 1.14 -2.73 3.08
CA ILE A 46 -0.14 -3.25 3.60
C ILE A 46 -1.29 -3.02 2.61
N VAL A 47 -1.37 -1.84 2.00
CA VAL A 47 -2.39 -1.53 0.98
C VAL A 47 -2.27 -2.46 -0.23
N ASN A 48 -1.05 -2.72 -0.70
CA ASN A 48 -0.79 -3.55 -1.89
C ASN A 48 -1.16 -5.01 -1.69
N VAL A 49 -0.78 -5.56 -0.54
CA VAL A 49 -0.98 -6.97 -0.20
C VAL A 49 -2.39 -7.23 0.31
N GLY A 50 -2.96 -6.26 1.02
CA GLY A 50 -4.18 -6.34 1.81
C GLY A 50 -3.87 -6.59 3.29
N ARG A 51 -4.61 -5.90 4.18
CA ARG A 51 -4.44 -6.06 5.64
C ARG A 51 -4.52 -7.51 6.09
N GLU A 52 -5.42 -8.26 5.49
CA GLU A 52 -5.69 -9.66 5.78
C GLU A 52 -4.52 -10.58 5.40
N ASN A 53 -3.65 -10.17 4.49
CA ASN A 53 -2.58 -10.99 3.96
C ASN A 53 -1.18 -10.57 4.46
N ILE A 54 -1.06 -9.47 5.21
CA ILE A 54 0.25 -8.92 5.58
C ILE A 54 1.08 -9.89 6.44
N TRP A 55 0.42 -10.61 7.34
CA TRP A 55 1.11 -11.60 8.18
C TRP A 55 1.52 -12.84 7.39
N ASP A 56 0.72 -13.26 6.43
CA ASP A 56 1.11 -14.34 5.50
C ASP A 56 2.32 -13.92 4.64
N LEU A 57 2.39 -12.64 4.24
CA LEU A 57 3.57 -12.09 3.56
C LEU A 57 4.81 -12.19 4.44
N MET A 58 4.69 -11.87 5.72
CA MET A 58 5.81 -11.99 6.67
C MET A 58 6.26 -13.44 6.83
N HIS A 59 5.32 -14.39 6.94
CA HIS A 59 5.66 -15.82 6.99
C HIS A 59 6.40 -16.28 5.73
N VAL A 60 5.93 -15.87 4.54
CA VAL A 60 6.63 -16.18 3.28
C VAL A 60 8.05 -15.62 3.30
N ARG A 61 8.23 -14.38 3.78
CA ARG A 61 9.55 -13.74 3.89
C ARG A 61 10.47 -14.47 4.88
N GLU A 62 9.94 -14.92 6.01
CA GLU A 62 10.67 -15.72 6.99
C GLU A 62 11.13 -17.07 6.40
N CYS A 63 10.24 -17.77 5.71
CA CYS A 63 10.57 -19.04 5.05
C CYS A 63 11.62 -18.86 3.94
N ASP A 64 11.48 -17.84 3.11
CA ASP A 64 12.46 -17.49 2.07
C ASP A 64 13.85 -17.27 2.68
N ARG A 65 13.91 -16.55 3.78
CA ARG A 65 15.15 -16.24 4.52
C ARG A 65 15.84 -17.47 5.09
N VAL A 66 15.09 -18.45 5.58
CA VAL A 66 15.65 -19.70 6.09
C VAL A 66 16.43 -20.45 5.00
N GLY A 67 15.98 -20.35 3.74
CA GLY A 67 16.61 -20.94 2.57
C GLY A 67 17.84 -20.19 2.05
N MET A 68 18.11 -18.97 2.53
CA MET A 68 19.23 -18.14 2.04
C MET A 68 20.58 -18.54 2.65
N LYS A 69 21.65 -18.48 1.86
CA LYS A 69 23.04 -18.70 2.34
C LYS A 69 23.50 -17.64 3.34
N LYS A 70 23.13 -16.37 3.13
CA LYS A 70 23.35 -15.26 4.08
C LYS A 70 22.05 -14.99 4.82
N LYS A 71 22.00 -15.29 6.11
CA LYS A 71 20.83 -15.00 6.94
C LYS A 71 20.81 -13.51 7.27
N GLU A 72 19.70 -12.86 6.96
CA GLU A 72 19.42 -11.51 7.40
C GLU A 72 19.34 -11.45 8.93
N ALA A 73 19.73 -10.33 9.55
CA ALA A 73 19.72 -10.23 11.01
C ALA A 73 18.30 -10.41 11.57
N PRO A 74 18.07 -11.33 12.53
CA PRO A 74 16.73 -11.62 13.05
C PRO A 74 16.02 -10.39 13.61
N PHE A 75 16.77 -9.39 14.11
CA PHE A 75 16.22 -8.20 14.69
C PHE A 75 15.53 -7.29 13.65
N ARG A 76 15.99 -7.28 12.39
CA ARG A 76 15.37 -6.49 11.31
C ARG A 76 13.93 -6.92 11.03
N LEU A 77 13.68 -8.24 10.98
CA LEU A 77 12.33 -8.74 10.82
C LEU A 77 11.44 -8.40 12.02
N ARG A 78 11.95 -8.54 13.26
CA ARG A 78 11.19 -8.16 14.46
C ARG A 78 10.83 -6.68 14.47
N LYS A 79 11.77 -5.80 14.10
CA LYS A 79 11.50 -4.36 13.98
C LYS A 79 10.47 -4.09 12.88
N TYR A 80 10.55 -4.79 11.75
CA TYR A 80 9.56 -4.67 10.68
C TYR A 80 8.17 -5.15 11.12
N HIS A 81 8.07 -6.23 11.91
CA HIS A 81 6.81 -6.66 12.54
C HIS A 81 6.21 -5.54 13.40
N ALA A 82 7.00 -4.92 14.28
CA ALA A 82 6.54 -3.79 15.10
C ALA A 82 6.06 -2.62 14.24
N MET A 83 6.76 -2.30 13.16
CA MET A 83 6.33 -1.27 12.20
C MET A 83 5.03 -1.64 11.49
N ILE A 84 4.79 -2.92 11.18
CA ILE A 84 3.50 -3.37 10.63
C ILE A 84 2.39 -3.16 11.66
N GLU A 85 2.58 -3.55 12.91
CA GLU A 85 1.58 -3.36 13.97
C GLU A 85 1.23 -1.88 14.15
N GLU A 86 2.22 -1.00 14.12
CA GLU A 86 2.04 0.44 14.16
C GLU A 86 1.29 0.94 12.92
N ALA A 87 1.73 0.54 11.73
CA ALA A 87 1.12 0.93 10.47
C ALA A 87 -0.33 0.43 10.32
N LEU A 88 -0.67 -0.72 10.93
CA LEU A 88 -2.04 -1.24 10.94
C LEU A 88 -3.03 -0.37 11.77
N ARG A 89 -2.55 0.53 12.60
CA ARG A 89 -3.40 1.49 13.32
C ARG A 89 -3.84 2.66 12.44
N ALA A 90 -3.06 2.96 11.41
CA ALA A 90 -3.34 4.03 10.46
C ALA A 90 -4.35 3.61 9.38
N PRO A 91 -5.01 4.57 8.70
CA PRO A 91 -5.87 4.27 7.57
C PRO A 91 -5.06 3.69 6.41
N THR A 92 -5.49 2.54 5.90
CA THR A 92 -4.91 1.86 4.74
C THR A 92 -5.91 1.71 3.59
N SER A 93 -7.09 2.28 3.74
CA SER A 93 -8.13 2.32 2.71
C SER A 93 -9.03 3.54 2.91
N VAL A 94 -9.69 3.95 1.83
CA VAL A 94 -10.65 5.08 1.83
C VAL A 94 -11.74 4.90 2.90
N GLY A 95 -12.20 3.66 3.14
CA GLY A 95 -13.21 3.37 4.15
C GLY A 95 -12.73 3.55 5.60
N MET A 96 -11.44 3.79 5.84
CA MET A 96 -10.85 4.05 7.15
C MET A 96 -10.58 5.54 7.41
N LEU A 97 -10.81 6.39 6.42
CA LEU A 97 -10.78 7.84 6.60
C LEU A 97 -11.92 8.27 7.53
N LYS A 98 -11.67 9.28 8.35
CA LYS A 98 -12.71 9.88 9.21
C LYS A 98 -13.76 10.67 8.44
N ILE A 99 -13.53 10.92 7.16
CA ILE A 99 -14.48 11.49 6.21
C ILE A 99 -14.72 10.46 5.11
N ASP A 100 -15.98 10.12 4.87
CA ASP A 100 -16.42 9.22 3.81
C ASP A 100 -17.24 9.94 2.74
N GLY A 101 -17.64 9.22 1.69
CA GLY A 101 -18.47 9.78 0.63
C GLY A 101 -19.84 10.27 1.15
N LYS A 102 -20.38 9.69 2.20
CA LYS A 102 -21.64 10.14 2.81
C LYS A 102 -21.46 11.50 3.48
N TYR A 103 -20.33 11.71 4.12
CA TYR A 103 -19.97 13.01 4.69
C TYR A 103 -19.88 14.09 3.61
N LEU A 104 -19.19 13.80 2.49
CA LEU A 104 -19.05 14.74 1.38
C LEU A 104 -20.41 15.13 0.78
N ILE A 105 -21.36 14.19 0.71
CA ILE A 105 -22.71 14.47 0.22
C ILE A 105 -23.52 15.32 1.20
N LYS A 106 -23.51 14.95 2.49
CA LYS A 106 -24.38 15.57 3.50
C LYS A 106 -23.89 16.94 3.95
N GLU A 107 -22.57 17.04 4.25
CA GLU A 107 -22.02 18.26 4.86
C GLU A 107 -21.47 19.24 3.82
N LEU A 108 -20.91 18.72 2.72
CA LEU A 108 -20.35 19.56 1.66
C LEU A 108 -21.24 19.64 0.42
N HIS A 109 -22.44 19.04 0.47
CA HIS A 109 -23.44 19.06 -0.61
C HIS A 109 -22.88 18.63 -1.98
N MET A 110 -21.85 17.78 -1.97
CA MET A 110 -21.26 17.26 -3.21
C MET A 110 -22.19 16.28 -3.89
N LYS A 111 -22.33 16.40 -5.21
CA LYS A 111 -23.06 15.41 -5.99
C LYS A 111 -22.23 14.14 -6.16
N PRO A 112 -22.85 12.94 -6.04
CA PRO A 112 -22.17 11.68 -6.36
C PRO A 112 -21.54 11.73 -7.74
N SER A 113 -20.22 11.58 -7.82
CA SER A 113 -19.46 11.68 -9.06
C SER A 113 -18.12 10.96 -8.92
N PRO A 114 -17.44 10.62 -10.01
CA PRO A 114 -16.08 10.09 -9.98
C PRO A 114 -15.10 10.99 -9.22
N ARG A 115 -15.33 12.32 -9.26
CA ARG A 115 -14.55 13.34 -8.54
C ARG A 115 -14.46 13.06 -7.03
N MET A 116 -15.56 12.59 -6.41
CA MET A 116 -15.54 12.20 -4.99
C MET A 116 -14.55 11.06 -4.72
N GLY A 117 -14.47 10.11 -5.63
CA GLY A 117 -13.51 9.01 -5.54
C GLY A 117 -12.07 9.54 -5.60
N TRP A 118 -11.77 10.44 -6.54
CA TRP A 118 -10.43 11.03 -6.64
C TRP A 118 -10.06 11.84 -5.40
N LEU A 119 -10.98 12.63 -4.84
CA LEU A 119 -10.80 13.36 -3.58
C LEU A 119 -10.46 12.42 -2.42
N LEU A 120 -11.23 11.37 -2.23
CA LEU A 120 -11.01 10.42 -1.13
C LEU A 120 -9.69 9.66 -1.30
N HIS A 121 -9.29 9.35 -2.53
CA HIS A 121 -8.00 8.74 -2.80
C HIS A 121 -6.83 9.71 -2.55
N ALA A 122 -6.96 10.98 -2.94
CA ALA A 122 -5.94 12.00 -2.64
C ALA A 122 -5.76 12.18 -1.13
N LEU A 123 -6.86 12.25 -0.36
CA LEU A 123 -6.82 12.31 1.11
C LEU A 123 -6.18 11.06 1.72
N LEU A 124 -6.48 9.89 1.17
CA LEU A 124 -5.86 8.64 1.64
C LEU A 124 -4.34 8.65 1.42
N GLU A 125 -3.86 9.14 0.27
CA GLU A 125 -2.42 9.25 0.00
C GLU A 125 -1.73 10.17 1.03
N GLU A 126 -2.34 11.30 1.38
CA GLU A 126 -1.81 12.19 2.41
C GLU A 126 -1.79 11.55 3.80
N CYS A 127 -2.80 10.72 4.13
CA CYS A 127 -2.84 9.97 5.38
C CYS A 127 -1.88 8.77 5.38
N LEU A 128 -1.52 8.22 4.23
CA LEU A 128 -0.50 7.18 4.11
C LEU A 128 0.91 7.74 4.37
N GLU A 129 1.14 9.00 4.01
CA GLU A 129 2.40 9.69 4.33
C GLU A 129 2.46 10.06 5.82
N ASP A 130 1.35 10.59 6.35
CA ASP A 130 1.26 11.05 7.73
C ASP A 130 -0.14 10.73 8.29
N ASP A 131 -0.24 9.75 9.19
CA ASP A 131 -1.49 9.29 9.78
C ASP A 131 -2.14 10.30 10.74
N SER A 132 -1.39 11.27 11.25
CA SER A 132 -1.94 12.38 12.06
C SER A 132 -2.93 13.23 11.27
N LYS A 133 -2.83 13.23 9.95
CA LYS A 133 -3.74 13.91 9.02
C LYS A 133 -5.12 13.26 8.94
N ASN A 134 -5.29 12.02 9.41
CA ASN A 134 -6.60 11.39 9.48
C ASN A 134 -7.42 11.93 10.66
N ASN A 135 -7.62 13.23 10.70
CA ASN A 135 -8.53 13.90 11.63
C ASN A 135 -9.57 14.71 10.86
N ILE A 136 -10.75 14.92 11.49
CA ILE A 136 -11.90 15.52 10.81
C ILE A 136 -11.60 16.96 10.38
N ASP A 137 -10.93 17.74 11.21
CA ASP A 137 -10.70 19.16 10.94
C ASP A 137 -9.74 19.32 9.76
N TYR A 138 -8.59 18.62 9.78
CA TYR A 138 -7.65 18.61 8.66
C TYR A 138 -8.32 18.14 7.35
N LEU A 139 -9.06 17.02 7.42
CA LEU A 139 -9.67 16.45 6.22
C LEU A 139 -10.77 17.35 5.63
N LYS A 140 -11.52 18.10 6.47
CA LYS A 140 -12.49 19.10 6.01
C LYS A 140 -11.83 20.22 5.21
N ASP A 141 -10.83 20.84 5.81
CA ASP A 141 -10.11 21.96 5.18
C ASP A 141 -9.47 21.50 3.89
N ARG A 142 -8.87 20.31 3.92
CA ARG A 142 -8.21 19.75 2.75
C ARG A 142 -9.15 19.37 1.62
N VAL A 143 -10.35 18.88 1.93
CA VAL A 143 -11.40 18.63 0.91
C VAL A 143 -11.79 19.93 0.21
N ILE A 144 -11.94 21.03 0.95
CA ILE A 144 -12.28 22.33 0.37
C ILE A 144 -11.18 22.78 -0.61
N GLU A 145 -9.92 22.68 -0.22
CA GLU A 145 -8.78 23.00 -1.08
C GLU A 145 -8.73 22.13 -2.32
N LEU A 146 -8.81 20.81 -2.15
CA LEU A 146 -8.77 19.85 -3.25
C LEU A 146 -9.98 20.01 -4.19
N ASN A 147 -11.12 20.45 -3.67
CA ASN A 147 -12.30 20.69 -4.50
C ASN A 147 -12.19 21.96 -5.38
N MET A 148 -11.22 22.83 -5.14
CA MET A 148 -10.91 23.97 -6.01
C MET A 148 -10.07 23.57 -7.23
N LEU A 149 -9.43 22.39 -7.21
CA LEU A 149 -8.64 21.87 -8.31
C LEU A 149 -9.53 21.43 -9.49
N THR A 150 -8.97 21.43 -10.67
CA THR A 150 -9.63 20.86 -11.84
C THR A 150 -9.71 19.33 -11.74
N ASP A 151 -10.64 18.72 -12.47
CA ASP A 151 -10.77 17.25 -12.50
C ASP A 151 -9.50 16.56 -12.98
N ARG A 152 -8.74 17.20 -13.87
CA ARG A 152 -7.47 16.69 -14.36
C ARG A 152 -6.40 16.70 -13.26
N GLU A 153 -6.20 17.82 -12.58
CA GLU A 153 -5.24 17.93 -11.49
C GLU A 153 -5.54 16.96 -10.36
N LEU A 154 -6.81 16.84 -9.99
CA LEU A 154 -7.25 15.93 -8.93
C LEU A 154 -7.04 14.45 -9.30
N LYS A 155 -7.31 14.11 -10.57
CA LYS A 155 -7.05 12.79 -11.10
C LYS A 155 -5.57 12.48 -11.17
N ASP A 156 -4.76 13.44 -11.65
CA ASP A 156 -3.31 13.33 -11.75
C ASP A 156 -2.68 13.16 -10.36
N MET A 157 -3.19 13.83 -9.32
CA MET A 157 -2.75 13.62 -7.94
C MET A 157 -3.05 12.19 -7.45
N GLY A 158 -4.23 11.66 -7.75
CA GLY A 158 -4.59 10.29 -7.40
C GLY A 158 -3.82 9.23 -8.21
N GLU A 159 -3.49 9.53 -9.46
CA GLU A 159 -2.71 8.65 -10.35
C GLU A 159 -1.20 8.81 -10.16
N ALA A 160 -0.71 10.01 -9.86
CA ALA A 160 0.70 10.28 -9.57
C ALA A 160 1.16 9.54 -8.30
N GLY A 161 0.32 9.49 -7.27
CA GLY A 161 0.55 8.62 -6.11
C GLY A 161 0.70 7.14 -6.51
N LYS A 162 -0.06 6.71 -7.51
CA LYS A 162 -0.03 5.34 -8.02
C LYS A 162 1.19 5.07 -8.91
N GLN A 163 1.58 6.02 -9.77
CA GLN A 163 2.72 5.93 -10.68
C GLN A 163 4.06 6.11 -9.96
N ALA A 164 4.18 7.09 -9.07
CA ALA A 164 5.37 7.27 -8.22
C ALA A 164 5.67 6.03 -7.37
N LYS A 165 4.63 5.26 -7.05
CA LYS A 165 4.73 3.97 -6.39
C LYS A 165 5.25 2.87 -7.31
N GLU A 166 4.72 2.78 -8.54
CA GLU A 166 5.17 1.77 -9.51
C GLU A 166 6.60 2.05 -9.98
N GLU A 167 7.02 3.32 -10.10
CA GLU A 167 8.38 3.72 -10.41
C GLU A 167 9.36 3.42 -9.28
N LYS A 168 9.04 3.79 -8.03
CA LYS A 168 9.86 3.44 -6.87
C LYS A 168 9.99 1.93 -6.66
N GLU A 169 8.89 1.19 -6.80
CA GLU A 169 8.94 -0.29 -6.75
C GLU A 169 9.79 -0.86 -7.90
N GLY A 170 9.78 -0.20 -9.06
CA GLY A 170 10.62 -0.56 -10.22
C GLY A 170 12.11 -0.31 -9.96
N GLU A 171 12.45 0.86 -9.42
CA GLU A 171 13.83 1.25 -9.08
C GLU A 171 14.40 0.37 -7.94
N GLU A 172 13.62 0.13 -6.88
CA GLU A 172 14.01 -0.77 -5.79
C GLU A 172 14.22 -2.22 -6.29
N LEU A 173 13.37 -2.70 -7.21
CA LEU A 173 13.53 -4.00 -7.85
C LEU A 173 14.78 -4.07 -8.75
N GLU A 174 15.12 -2.98 -9.45
CA GLU A 174 16.34 -2.91 -10.26
C GLU A 174 17.59 -2.82 -9.39
N GLU A 175 17.57 -2.07 -8.30
CA GLU A 175 18.67 -2.02 -7.33
C GLU A 175 18.91 -3.38 -6.67
N ILE A 176 17.83 -4.07 -6.28
CA ILE A 176 17.90 -5.43 -5.75
C ILE A 176 18.47 -6.40 -6.78
N ARG A 177 18.07 -6.28 -8.06
CA ARG A 177 18.61 -7.08 -9.15
C ARG A 177 20.09 -6.80 -9.36
N LYS A 178 20.51 -5.53 -9.41
CA LYS A 178 21.92 -5.13 -9.52
C LYS A 178 22.77 -5.63 -8.35
N LYS A 179 22.22 -5.56 -7.13
CA LYS A 179 22.91 -6.01 -5.90
C LYS A 179 23.08 -7.54 -5.82
N HIS A 180 22.23 -8.30 -6.51
CA HIS A 180 22.26 -9.76 -6.53
C HIS A 180 22.74 -10.37 -7.85
N GLY A 181 23.11 -9.54 -8.82
CA GLY A 181 23.67 -9.98 -10.10
C GLY A 181 22.68 -10.78 -10.99
N VAL A 182 21.36 -10.43 -10.92
CA VAL A 182 20.28 -11.09 -11.66
C VAL A 182 19.60 -10.09 -12.59
#